data_b79bb29b0728db3c461c3e8928c8b112
#
_entry.id   b79bb29b0728db3c461c3e8928c8b112
#
_cell.length_a   1.000
_cell.length_b   1.000
_cell.length_c   1.000
_cell.angle_alpha   90.00
_cell.angle_beta   90.00
_cell.angle_gamma   90.00
#
_symmetry.space_group_name_H-M   'P 1'
#
loop_
_entity.id
_entity.type
_entity.pdbx_description
1 polymer ?
#
loop_
_entity_poly.entity_id
_entity_poly.type
_entity_poly.pdbx_seq_one_letter_code
_entity_poly.pdbx_strand_id
1 'polypeptide(L)'
;MLKAVVLISGGGSNLKAILEATENPEYPVSVLAVGADNDCDGLAHADNYGVPSFVVSPGNFANRAEWAEELLAQIQGFKPDIVILAGFMRILPPAFVRALSPNLINTHPSLLPLFPGAHGVHDAMVAGAKETGVTIHIVDEGVDTGPHLAQAKVEILPEDTEESLHERIKVVERQLLVQVVAEIASGAIQLSAN
;
A
#
# COMPACT_ATOMS: atom_id res chain seq x y z
N MET A 1 -11.14 -5.32 -16.26
CA MET A 1 -11.21 -4.98 -14.82
C MET A 1 -9.95 -5.53 -14.17
N LEU A 2 -9.16 -4.67 -13.56
CA LEU A 2 -7.90 -5.00 -12.87
C LEU A 2 -8.21 -5.78 -11.58
N LYS A 3 -7.60 -6.93 -11.40
CA LYS A 3 -7.80 -7.80 -10.23
C LYS A 3 -6.71 -7.51 -9.19
N ALA A 4 -7.11 -7.05 -8.01
CA ALA A 4 -6.18 -6.66 -6.96
C ALA A 4 -6.27 -7.58 -5.73
N VAL A 5 -5.12 -7.85 -5.10
CA VAL A 5 -5.02 -8.28 -3.71
C VAL A 5 -4.44 -7.11 -2.92
N VAL A 6 -5.05 -6.79 -1.78
CA VAL A 6 -4.62 -5.67 -0.93
C VAL A 6 -4.06 -6.22 0.37
N LEU A 7 -2.85 -5.78 0.77
CA LEU A 7 -2.20 -6.18 2.01
C LEU A 7 -2.23 -5.04 3.03
N ILE A 8 -2.59 -5.37 4.27
CA ILE A 8 -2.72 -4.42 5.39
C ILE A 8 -2.06 -4.96 6.66
N SER A 9 -1.73 -4.08 7.62
CA SER A 9 -1.27 -4.46 8.97
C SER A 9 -2.05 -3.80 10.11
N GLY A 10 -2.97 -2.88 9.81
CA GLY A 10 -3.68 -2.08 10.82
C GLY A 10 -5.11 -1.73 10.43
N GLY A 11 -5.54 -0.51 10.73
CA GLY A 11 -6.93 -0.04 10.56
C GLY A 11 -7.47 0.00 9.13
N GLY A 12 -6.62 -0.15 8.10
CA GLY A 12 -7.06 -0.37 6.72
C GLY A 12 -7.77 0.82 6.05
N SER A 13 -7.43 2.06 6.40
CA SER A 13 -8.09 3.24 5.80
C SER A 13 -7.92 3.34 4.28
N ASN A 14 -6.76 2.97 3.76
CA ASN A 14 -6.48 2.89 2.32
C ASN A 14 -7.26 1.74 1.65
N LEU A 15 -7.33 0.58 2.30
CA LEU A 15 -8.17 -0.53 1.87
C LEU A 15 -9.63 -0.09 1.77
N LYS A 16 -10.15 0.56 2.82
CA LYS A 16 -11.53 1.06 2.84
C LYS A 16 -11.82 1.97 1.65
N ALA A 17 -10.92 2.91 1.35
CA ALA A 17 -11.08 3.82 0.23
C ALA A 17 -11.13 3.10 -1.14
N ILE A 18 -10.31 2.05 -1.32
CA ILE A 18 -10.38 1.22 -2.53
C ILE A 18 -11.71 0.47 -2.60
N LEU A 19 -12.16 -0.14 -1.50
CA LEU A 19 -13.42 -0.87 -1.45
C LEU A 19 -14.62 0.04 -1.73
N GLU A 20 -14.67 1.23 -1.13
CA GLU A 20 -15.68 2.26 -1.41
C GLU A 20 -15.69 2.65 -2.90
N ALA A 21 -14.52 2.80 -3.51
CA ALA A 21 -14.43 3.11 -4.93
C ALA A 21 -15.01 1.99 -5.81
N THR A 22 -14.91 0.72 -5.41
CA THR A 22 -15.48 -0.41 -6.15
C THR A 22 -17.01 -0.46 -6.14
N GLU A 23 -17.69 0.32 -5.31
CA GLU A 23 -19.15 0.48 -5.35
C GLU A 23 -19.61 1.22 -6.63
N ASN A 24 -18.73 2.02 -7.22
CA ASN A 24 -18.98 2.63 -8.51
C ASN A 24 -18.74 1.59 -9.62
N PRO A 25 -19.76 1.18 -10.41
CA PRO A 25 -19.59 0.20 -11.50
C PRO A 25 -18.58 0.60 -12.58
N GLU A 26 -18.31 1.91 -12.71
CA GLU A 26 -17.33 2.43 -13.68
C GLU A 26 -15.88 2.35 -13.16
N TYR A 27 -15.68 2.05 -11.87
CA TYR A 27 -14.34 1.89 -11.32
C TYR A 27 -13.73 0.58 -11.81
N PRO A 28 -12.60 0.62 -12.54
CA PRO A 28 -12.15 -0.53 -13.33
C PRO A 28 -11.35 -1.56 -12.54
N VAL A 29 -11.58 -1.67 -11.22
CA VAL A 29 -10.81 -2.51 -10.29
C VAL A 29 -11.73 -3.44 -9.51
N SER A 30 -11.28 -4.67 -9.28
CA SER A 30 -11.91 -5.65 -8.42
C SER A 30 -10.95 -6.13 -7.34
N VAL A 31 -11.31 -6.02 -6.07
CA VAL A 31 -10.53 -6.57 -4.96
C VAL A 31 -10.90 -8.04 -4.77
N LEU A 32 -9.96 -8.95 -5.06
CA LEU A 32 -10.16 -10.39 -4.98
C LEU A 32 -10.03 -10.93 -3.56
N ALA A 33 -9.11 -10.34 -2.78
CA ALA A 33 -8.87 -10.71 -1.40
C ALA A 33 -8.10 -9.61 -0.67
N VAL A 34 -8.18 -9.66 0.67
CA VAL A 34 -7.40 -8.84 1.59
C VAL A 34 -6.51 -9.75 2.43
N GLY A 35 -5.20 -9.51 2.41
CA GLY A 35 -4.24 -10.22 3.24
C GLY A 35 -3.74 -9.34 4.39
N ALA A 36 -3.47 -9.96 5.55
CA ALA A 36 -2.87 -9.28 6.69
C ALA A 36 -1.76 -10.12 7.32
N ASP A 37 -0.82 -9.45 8.00
CA ASP A 37 0.24 -10.11 8.77
C ASP A 37 -0.13 -10.35 10.24
N ASN A 38 -1.31 -9.92 10.64
CA ASN A 38 -1.89 -10.11 11.97
C ASN A 38 -3.41 -9.93 11.90
N ASP A 39 -4.09 -10.31 13.00
CA ASP A 39 -5.52 -10.02 13.17
C ASP A 39 -5.69 -8.53 13.50
N CYS A 40 -6.08 -7.74 12.52
CA CYS A 40 -6.19 -6.28 12.61
C CYS A 40 -7.58 -5.78 12.24
N ASP A 41 -7.94 -4.59 12.78
CA ASP A 41 -9.26 -3.98 12.60
C ASP A 41 -9.65 -3.76 11.13
N GLY A 42 -8.65 -3.57 10.27
CA GLY A 42 -8.87 -3.35 8.84
C GLY A 42 -9.52 -4.54 8.13
N LEU A 43 -9.45 -5.76 8.66
CA LEU A 43 -10.10 -6.95 8.10
C LEU A 43 -11.64 -6.83 8.11
N ALA A 44 -12.20 -6.09 9.07
CA ALA A 44 -13.64 -5.81 9.12
C ALA A 44 -14.13 -5.08 7.86
N HIS A 45 -13.27 -4.31 7.18
CA HIS A 45 -13.66 -3.70 5.90
C HIS A 45 -13.86 -4.75 4.81
N ALA A 46 -13.01 -5.77 4.74
CA ALA A 46 -13.19 -6.87 3.79
C ALA A 46 -14.52 -7.59 4.03
N ASP A 47 -14.82 -7.93 5.27
CA ASP A 47 -16.06 -8.59 5.66
C ASP A 47 -17.29 -7.77 5.26
N ASN A 48 -17.28 -6.45 5.52
CA ASN A 48 -18.38 -5.54 5.19
C ASN A 48 -18.67 -5.46 3.68
N TYR A 49 -17.66 -5.67 2.85
CA TYR A 49 -17.77 -5.67 1.39
C TYR A 49 -17.86 -7.08 0.78
N GLY A 50 -17.93 -8.13 1.62
CA GLY A 50 -18.02 -9.52 1.17
C GLY A 50 -16.75 -9.99 0.41
N VAL A 51 -15.61 -9.36 0.68
CA VAL A 51 -14.32 -9.72 0.09
C VAL A 51 -13.62 -10.75 0.97
N PRO A 52 -13.13 -11.86 0.43
CA PRO A 52 -12.37 -12.85 1.20
C PRO A 52 -11.15 -12.21 1.87
N SER A 53 -10.85 -12.64 3.10
CA SER A 53 -9.63 -12.21 3.80
C SER A 53 -8.82 -13.42 4.28
N PHE A 54 -7.51 -13.21 4.48
CA PHE A 54 -6.61 -14.20 5.03
C PHE A 54 -5.53 -13.53 5.90
N VAL A 55 -5.06 -14.27 6.91
CA VAL A 55 -4.00 -13.79 7.82
C VAL A 55 -2.82 -14.76 7.76
N VAL A 56 -1.63 -14.23 7.49
CA VAL A 56 -0.37 -14.98 7.53
C VAL A 56 0.54 -14.31 8.55
N SER A 57 0.46 -14.76 9.81
CA SER A 57 1.22 -14.17 10.92
C SER A 57 2.67 -14.65 10.93
N PRO A 58 3.67 -13.75 10.90
CA PRO A 58 5.09 -14.14 10.91
C PRO A 58 5.49 -15.03 12.07
N GLY A 59 4.84 -14.86 13.23
CA GLY A 59 5.11 -15.67 14.44
C GLY A 59 4.78 -17.16 14.31
N ASN A 60 4.06 -17.57 13.28
CA ASN A 60 3.70 -18.97 13.02
C ASN A 60 4.75 -19.73 12.20
N PHE A 61 5.85 -19.09 11.80
CA PHE A 61 6.88 -19.64 10.92
C PHE A 61 8.25 -19.61 11.59
N ALA A 62 9.12 -20.53 11.24
CA ALA A 62 10.45 -20.62 11.81
C ALA A 62 11.35 -19.44 11.42
N ASN A 63 11.10 -18.85 10.25
CA ASN A 63 11.87 -17.72 9.75
C ASN A 63 11.03 -16.89 8.75
N ARG A 64 11.59 -15.73 8.38
CA ARG A 64 10.94 -14.77 7.49
C ARG A 64 10.76 -15.29 6.07
N ALA A 65 11.64 -16.17 5.59
CA ALA A 65 11.53 -16.73 4.25
C ALA A 65 10.32 -17.64 4.13
N GLU A 66 10.15 -18.57 5.08
CA GLU A 66 8.98 -19.45 5.12
C GLU A 66 7.67 -18.69 5.24
N TRP A 67 7.63 -17.65 6.08
CA TRP A 67 6.48 -16.76 6.17
C TRP A 67 6.14 -16.10 4.83
N ALA A 68 7.16 -15.57 4.15
CA ALA A 68 6.97 -14.87 2.89
C ALA A 68 6.56 -15.82 1.76
N GLU A 69 7.05 -17.06 1.76
CA GLU A 69 6.62 -18.10 0.81
C GLU A 69 5.13 -18.42 0.98
N GLU A 70 4.66 -18.60 2.21
CA GLU A 70 3.23 -18.83 2.48
C GLU A 70 2.38 -17.61 2.09
N LEU A 71 2.80 -16.40 2.46
CA LEU A 71 2.11 -15.18 2.06
C LEU A 71 2.00 -15.07 0.53
N LEU A 72 3.08 -15.35 -0.18
CA LEU A 72 3.12 -15.34 -1.65
C LEU A 72 2.18 -16.41 -2.24
N ALA A 73 2.17 -17.62 -1.67
CA ALA A 73 1.31 -18.71 -2.13
C ALA A 73 -0.17 -18.36 -1.97
N GLN A 74 -0.56 -17.77 -0.84
CA GLN A 74 -1.93 -17.30 -0.61
C GLN A 74 -2.34 -16.23 -1.66
N ILE A 75 -1.49 -15.24 -1.91
CA ILE A 75 -1.73 -14.20 -2.90
C ILE A 75 -1.89 -14.80 -4.30
N GLN A 76 -0.96 -15.65 -4.71
CA GLN A 76 -0.96 -16.27 -6.04
C GLN A 76 -2.15 -17.19 -6.27
N GLY A 77 -2.71 -17.77 -5.21
CA GLY A 77 -3.95 -18.55 -5.27
C GLY A 77 -5.14 -17.77 -5.83
N PHE A 78 -5.19 -16.47 -5.60
CA PHE A 78 -6.21 -15.57 -6.15
C PHE A 78 -5.93 -15.10 -7.58
N LYS A 79 -4.72 -15.30 -8.10
CA LYS A 79 -4.28 -14.87 -9.44
C LYS A 79 -4.54 -13.38 -9.71
N PRO A 80 -4.03 -12.48 -8.85
CA PRO A 80 -4.20 -11.05 -9.06
C PRO A 80 -3.37 -10.53 -10.22
N ASP A 81 -3.82 -9.44 -10.82
CA ASP A 81 -3.04 -8.66 -11.77
C ASP A 81 -2.10 -7.69 -11.06
N ILE A 82 -2.45 -7.27 -9.83
CA ILE A 82 -1.67 -6.35 -9.01
C ILE A 82 -1.81 -6.69 -7.51
N VAL A 83 -0.73 -6.44 -6.76
CA VAL A 83 -0.72 -6.48 -5.28
C VAL A 83 -0.44 -5.09 -4.74
N ILE A 84 -1.27 -4.62 -3.81
CA ILE A 84 -1.22 -3.28 -3.25
C ILE A 84 -0.87 -3.37 -1.77
N LEU A 85 0.27 -2.78 -1.37
CA LEU A 85 0.61 -2.59 0.03
C LEU A 85 -0.08 -1.32 0.54
N ALA A 86 -1.16 -1.49 1.29
CA ALA A 86 -2.01 -0.42 1.80
C ALA A 86 -1.81 -0.23 3.31
N GLY A 87 -0.61 0.18 3.71
CA GLY A 87 -0.22 0.21 5.12
C GLY A 87 0.22 -1.16 5.64
N PHE A 88 0.93 -1.93 4.83
CA PHE A 88 1.52 -3.21 5.22
C PHE A 88 2.90 -2.98 5.83
N MET A 89 3.01 -3.17 7.15
CA MET A 89 4.16 -2.77 7.96
C MET A 89 5.26 -3.84 8.04
N ARG A 90 5.54 -4.53 6.91
CA ARG A 90 6.60 -5.53 6.81
C ARG A 90 7.48 -5.28 5.60
N ILE A 91 8.78 -5.35 5.80
CA ILE A 91 9.74 -5.38 4.68
C ILE A 91 9.66 -6.79 4.07
N LEU A 92 9.38 -6.89 2.80
CA LEU A 92 9.27 -8.15 2.08
C LEU A 92 10.64 -8.65 1.60
N PRO A 93 10.92 -9.97 1.67
CA PRO A 93 12.19 -10.50 1.16
C PRO A 93 12.34 -10.28 -0.35
N PRO A 94 13.58 -10.17 -0.86
CA PRO A 94 13.84 -9.97 -2.29
C PRO A 94 13.17 -11.00 -3.22
N ALA A 95 13.13 -12.26 -2.81
CA ALA A 95 12.48 -13.32 -3.60
C ALA A 95 10.96 -13.08 -3.78
N PHE A 96 10.29 -12.61 -2.72
CA PHE A 96 8.87 -12.23 -2.78
C PHE A 96 8.65 -11.06 -3.73
N VAL A 97 9.47 -10.01 -3.58
CA VAL A 97 9.39 -8.81 -4.44
C VAL A 97 9.58 -9.19 -5.91
N ARG A 98 10.62 -9.95 -6.24
CA ARG A 98 10.87 -10.42 -7.62
C ARG A 98 9.72 -11.24 -8.20
N ALA A 99 9.06 -12.06 -7.38
CA ALA A 99 7.95 -12.91 -7.83
C ALA A 99 6.70 -12.10 -8.24
N LEU A 100 6.53 -10.88 -7.72
CA LEU A 100 5.39 -10.01 -8.00
C LEU A 100 5.74 -8.79 -8.87
N SER A 101 7.04 -8.49 -9.05
CA SER A 101 7.49 -7.35 -9.86
C SER A 101 7.06 -7.48 -11.33
N PRO A 102 6.63 -6.37 -11.97
CA PRO A 102 6.50 -5.01 -11.46
C PRO A 102 5.13 -4.73 -10.82
N ASN A 103 4.31 -5.74 -10.59
CA ASN A 103 2.90 -5.65 -10.19
C ASN A 103 2.72 -5.59 -8.65
N LEU A 104 3.73 -5.12 -7.93
CA LEU A 104 3.68 -4.85 -6.49
C LEU A 104 3.89 -3.38 -6.26
N ILE A 105 2.87 -2.67 -5.72
CA ILE A 105 2.94 -1.25 -5.43
C ILE A 105 2.75 -0.96 -3.96
N ASN A 106 3.32 0.17 -3.50
CA ASN A 106 3.22 0.64 -2.13
C ASN A 106 2.83 2.12 -2.11
N THR A 107 2.17 2.53 -1.02
CA THR A 107 1.97 3.92 -0.68
C THR A 107 2.85 4.30 0.50
N HIS A 108 3.57 5.42 0.40
CA HIS A 108 4.51 5.90 1.39
C HIS A 108 4.19 7.36 1.77
N PRO A 109 4.11 7.71 3.08
CA PRO A 109 3.68 9.03 3.54
C PRO A 109 4.80 10.07 3.53
N SER A 110 5.51 10.19 2.41
CA SER A 110 6.48 11.26 2.15
C SER A 110 6.64 11.53 0.65
N LEU A 111 7.33 12.60 0.29
CA LEU A 111 7.77 12.88 -1.08
C LEU A 111 9.11 12.19 -1.33
N LEU A 112 9.09 10.90 -1.65
CA LEU A 112 10.32 10.16 -1.96
C LEU A 112 11.12 10.86 -3.08
N PRO A 113 12.45 10.80 -3.06
CA PRO A 113 13.33 10.02 -2.19
C PRO A 113 13.58 10.63 -0.79
N LEU A 114 12.85 11.67 -0.40
CA LEU A 114 12.97 12.25 0.94
C LEU A 114 12.21 11.38 1.97
N PHE A 115 12.82 11.19 3.12
CA PHE A 115 12.21 10.54 4.29
C PHE A 115 11.69 9.12 4.00
N PRO A 116 12.53 8.20 3.48
CA PRO A 116 12.17 6.80 3.30
C PRO A 116 12.05 6.08 4.66
N GLY A 117 11.42 4.89 4.67
CA GLY A 117 11.33 4.04 5.85
C GLY A 117 10.14 4.34 6.75
N ALA A 118 10.14 3.76 7.95
CA ALA A 118 8.95 3.67 8.80
C ALA A 118 8.47 5.02 9.41
N HIS A 119 9.29 6.06 9.38
CA HIS A 119 9.07 7.30 10.13
C HIS A 119 8.99 8.55 9.24
N GLY A 120 8.59 8.42 7.98
CA GLY A 120 8.63 9.50 7.00
C GLY A 120 7.94 10.81 7.45
N VAL A 121 6.81 10.74 8.16
CA VAL A 121 6.12 11.92 8.69
C VAL A 121 6.93 12.59 9.79
N HIS A 122 7.39 11.81 10.77
CA HIS A 122 8.24 12.27 11.86
C HIS A 122 9.53 12.92 11.34
N ASP A 123 10.21 12.24 10.43
CA ASP A 123 11.50 12.69 9.88
C ASP A 123 11.35 13.99 9.10
N ALA A 124 10.25 14.17 8.36
CA ALA A 124 9.95 15.43 7.68
C ALA A 124 9.78 16.59 8.66
N MET A 125 9.09 16.38 9.78
CA MET A 125 8.90 17.41 10.81
C MET A 125 10.21 17.73 11.52
N VAL A 126 10.99 16.72 11.92
CA VAL A 126 12.30 16.91 12.59
C VAL A 126 13.28 17.64 11.69
N ALA A 127 13.26 17.40 10.39
CA ALA A 127 14.06 18.09 9.40
C ALA A 127 13.63 19.55 9.16
N GLY A 128 12.50 19.99 9.74
CA GLY A 128 11.96 21.33 9.52
C GLY A 128 11.48 21.55 8.07
N ALA A 129 11.08 20.50 7.39
CA ALA A 129 10.53 20.58 6.05
C ALA A 129 9.25 21.44 6.06
N LYS A 130 9.02 22.19 4.98
CA LYS A 130 7.80 23.00 4.82
C LYS A 130 6.69 22.23 4.12
N GLU A 131 7.04 21.18 3.41
CA GLU A 131 6.11 20.30 2.72
C GLU A 131 6.59 18.86 2.84
N THR A 132 5.64 17.95 2.82
CA THR A 132 5.79 16.49 2.68
C THR A 132 4.73 16.02 1.71
N GLY A 133 4.29 14.78 1.79
CA GLY A 133 3.23 14.29 0.93
C GLY A 133 3.09 12.79 0.93
N VAL A 134 2.70 12.29 -0.22
CA VAL A 134 2.50 10.86 -0.48
C VAL A 134 3.21 10.49 -1.77
N THR A 135 3.82 9.32 -1.79
CA THR A 135 4.35 8.69 -3.01
C THR A 135 3.71 7.32 -3.20
N ILE A 136 3.14 7.06 -4.36
CA ILE A 136 2.81 5.71 -4.82
C ILE A 136 3.96 5.25 -5.71
N HIS A 137 4.52 4.07 -5.41
CA HIS A 137 5.70 3.57 -6.13
C HIS A 137 5.62 2.05 -6.34
N ILE A 138 6.34 1.56 -7.33
CA ILE A 138 6.59 0.13 -7.50
C ILE A 138 7.56 -0.30 -6.39
N VAL A 139 7.30 -1.45 -5.78
CA VAL A 139 8.20 -2.00 -4.77
C VAL A 139 9.34 -2.73 -5.46
N ASP A 140 10.56 -2.34 -5.12
CA ASP A 140 11.80 -3.02 -5.50
C ASP A 140 12.45 -3.73 -4.28
N GLU A 141 13.67 -4.25 -4.44
CA GLU A 141 14.38 -4.96 -3.36
C GLU A 141 14.95 -4.01 -2.28
N GLY A 142 14.95 -2.71 -2.53
CA GLY A 142 15.35 -1.68 -1.55
C GLY A 142 14.20 -1.26 -0.64
N VAL A 143 14.48 -0.27 0.21
CA VAL A 143 13.44 0.35 1.05
C VAL A 143 13.01 1.65 0.40
N ASP A 144 11.79 1.69 -0.13
CA ASP A 144 11.17 2.85 -0.77
C ASP A 144 12.01 3.46 -1.93
N THR A 145 12.74 2.60 -2.66
CA THR A 145 13.66 3.00 -3.74
C THR A 145 13.12 2.76 -5.14
N GLY A 146 11.99 2.08 -5.26
CA GLY A 146 11.42 1.72 -6.56
C GLY A 146 10.84 2.90 -7.35
N PRO A 147 10.52 2.70 -8.63
CA PRO A 147 10.00 3.75 -9.52
C PRO A 147 8.74 4.41 -8.98
N HIS A 148 8.71 5.73 -8.94
CA HIS A 148 7.53 6.49 -8.53
C HIS A 148 6.49 6.52 -9.64
N LEU A 149 5.24 6.20 -9.29
CA LEU A 149 4.08 6.25 -10.19
C LEU A 149 3.36 7.60 -10.10
N ALA A 150 3.18 8.10 -8.86
CA ALA A 150 2.57 9.39 -8.60
C ALA A 150 2.99 9.95 -7.24
N GLN A 151 2.92 11.27 -7.11
CA GLN A 151 3.15 11.98 -5.84
C GLN A 151 2.11 13.07 -5.65
N ALA A 152 1.73 13.32 -4.40
CA ALA A 152 0.91 14.47 -4.01
C ALA A 152 1.52 15.17 -2.79
N LYS A 153 1.51 16.50 -2.81
CA LYS A 153 2.10 17.34 -1.77
C LYS A 153 1.12 17.63 -0.65
N VAL A 154 1.64 17.72 0.57
CA VAL A 154 0.93 18.18 1.77
C VAL A 154 1.83 19.21 2.47
N GLU A 155 1.30 20.41 2.71
CA GLU A 155 2.01 21.45 3.46
C GLU A 155 2.12 21.06 4.93
N ILE A 156 3.27 21.34 5.57
CA ILE A 156 3.47 21.21 7.01
C ILE A 156 3.20 22.58 7.64
N LEU A 157 2.15 22.65 8.46
CA LEU A 157 1.76 23.90 9.12
C LEU A 157 2.58 24.10 10.41
N PRO A 158 2.82 25.36 10.82
CA PRO A 158 3.62 25.64 12.02
C PRO A 158 3.06 25.02 13.31
N GLU A 159 1.75 24.84 13.37
CA GLU A 159 1.03 24.25 14.51
C GLU A 159 0.82 22.75 14.42
N ASP A 160 1.30 22.08 13.37
CA ASP A 160 1.11 20.64 13.22
C ASP A 160 1.81 19.85 14.32
N THR A 161 1.08 18.88 14.82
CA THR A 161 1.65 17.71 15.47
C THR A 161 1.87 16.60 14.44
N GLU A 162 2.67 15.59 14.77
CA GLU A 162 2.85 14.42 13.91
C GLU A 162 1.50 13.76 13.58
N GLU A 163 0.60 13.67 14.56
CA GLU A 163 -0.73 13.10 14.39
C GLU A 163 -1.60 13.93 13.43
N SER A 164 -1.66 15.27 13.61
CA SER A 164 -2.49 16.14 12.76
C SER A 164 -2.00 16.14 11.31
N LEU A 165 -0.69 16.19 11.12
CA LEU A 165 -0.08 16.09 9.79
C LEU A 165 -0.36 14.75 9.15
N HIS A 166 -0.20 13.65 9.90
CA HIS A 166 -0.44 12.29 9.41
C HIS A 166 -1.90 12.10 8.98
N GLU A 167 -2.87 12.62 9.74
CA GLU A 167 -4.28 12.55 9.34
C GLU A 167 -4.56 13.31 8.03
N ARG A 168 -3.93 14.47 7.81
CA ARG A 168 -4.04 15.19 6.52
C ARG A 168 -3.37 14.44 5.37
N ILE A 169 -2.22 13.83 5.63
CA ILE A 169 -1.54 12.97 4.64
C ILE A 169 -2.43 11.80 4.25
N LYS A 170 -3.06 11.10 5.20
CA LYS A 170 -3.97 9.98 4.93
C LYS A 170 -5.16 10.35 4.04
N VAL A 171 -5.68 11.58 4.14
CA VAL A 171 -6.75 12.04 3.24
C VAL A 171 -6.27 12.08 1.80
N VAL A 172 -5.11 12.68 1.57
CA VAL A 172 -4.48 12.78 0.24
C VAL A 172 -4.05 11.41 -0.29
N GLU A 173 -3.51 10.57 0.60
CA GLU A 173 -3.06 9.22 0.29
C GLU A 173 -4.18 8.34 -0.26
N ARG A 174 -5.35 8.34 0.40
CA ARG A 174 -6.52 7.59 -0.06
C ARG A 174 -6.99 8.01 -1.45
N GLN A 175 -7.05 9.32 -1.69
CA GLN A 175 -7.46 9.87 -2.99
C GLN A 175 -6.47 9.50 -4.10
N LEU A 176 -5.17 9.69 -3.83
CA LEU A 176 -4.12 9.39 -4.79
C LEU A 176 -4.06 7.89 -5.11
N LEU A 177 -4.19 7.03 -4.09
CA LEU A 177 -4.15 5.58 -4.28
C LEU A 177 -5.29 5.10 -5.17
N VAL A 178 -6.53 5.52 -4.88
CA VAL A 178 -7.71 5.17 -5.69
C VAL A 178 -7.55 5.63 -7.14
N GLN A 179 -7.06 6.85 -7.35
CA GLN A 179 -6.79 7.39 -8.68
C GLN A 179 -5.73 6.57 -9.43
N VAL A 180 -4.56 6.35 -8.82
CA VAL A 180 -3.43 5.63 -9.44
C VAL A 180 -3.82 4.21 -9.82
N VAL A 181 -4.56 3.50 -8.95
CA VAL A 181 -5.00 2.13 -9.25
C VAL A 181 -5.98 2.12 -10.45
N ALA A 182 -6.85 3.11 -10.57
CA ALA A 182 -7.71 3.27 -11.75
C ALA A 182 -6.91 3.61 -13.03
N GLU A 183 -5.88 4.44 -12.93
CA GLU A 183 -4.99 4.79 -14.05
C GLU A 183 -4.15 3.59 -14.52
N ILE A 184 -3.71 2.72 -13.59
CA ILE A 184 -3.09 1.44 -13.94
C ILE A 184 -4.09 0.54 -14.66
N ALA A 185 -5.32 0.43 -14.15
CA ALA A 185 -6.36 -0.41 -14.74
C ALA A 185 -6.78 0.03 -16.15
N SER A 186 -6.75 1.33 -16.44
CA SER A 186 -7.03 1.89 -17.76
C SER A 186 -5.83 1.86 -18.71
N GLY A 187 -4.62 1.53 -18.22
CA GLY A 187 -3.38 1.57 -18.99
C GLY A 187 -2.76 2.98 -19.15
N ALA A 188 -3.30 3.99 -18.46
CA ALA A 188 -2.73 5.33 -18.43
C ALA A 188 -1.37 5.35 -17.68
N ILE A 189 -1.23 4.51 -16.67
CA ILE A 189 0.05 4.21 -16.01
C ILE A 189 0.44 2.77 -16.36
N GLN A 190 1.65 2.60 -16.88
CA GLN A 190 2.23 1.28 -17.17
C GLN A 190 3.25 0.90 -16.10
N LEU A 191 3.11 -0.28 -15.54
CA LEU A 191 4.05 -0.81 -14.58
C LEU A 191 5.28 -1.39 -15.31
N SER A 192 6.45 -0.85 -15.03
CA SER A 192 7.71 -1.36 -15.57
C SER A 192 8.76 -1.41 -14.47
N ALA A 193 9.39 -2.57 -14.30
CA ALA A 193 10.62 -2.67 -13.51
C ALA A 193 11.75 -1.98 -14.27
N ASN A 194 12.58 -1.20 -13.54
CA ASN A 194 13.81 -0.63 -14.11
C ASN A 194 14.84 -1.73 -14.40
#